data_530f86c128cfbb77419e03bfc7948ebf
#
_entry.id   530f86c128cfbb77419e03bfc7948ebf
#
_cell.length_a   1.000
_cell.length_b   1.000
_cell.length_c   1.000
_cell.angle_alpha   90.00
_cell.angle_beta   90.00
_cell.angle_gamma   90.00
#
_symmetry.space_group_name_H-M   'P 1'
#
loop_
_entity.id
_entity.type
_entity.pdbx_description
1 polymer ?
#
loop_
_entity_poly.entity_id
_entity_poly.type
_entity_poly.pdbx_seq_one_letter_code
_entity_poly.pdbx_strand_id
1 'polypeptide(L)'
;MKYSGWSFWIDRGGTFTDIVARNPDGSILIDKLLSENSEVYKDAAIAGIKKILNLKKDEKIPVDKILSVKMGTTVATNALLERKGDRTLLLITKGFGDLLRIGYQNRPLLFDLNIKLPDVLYEQVFEVTGRLDSKGKIIDELEE
;
A
#
# COMPACT_ATOMS: atom_id res chain seq x y z
N MET A 1 -12.52 -18.87 27.34
CA MET A 1 -13.54 -18.21 26.50
C MET A 1 -13.43 -18.80 25.10
N LYS A 2 -14.52 -19.26 24.50
CA LYS A 2 -14.54 -19.68 23.10
C LYS A 2 -14.81 -18.46 22.24
N TYR A 3 -14.04 -18.27 21.18
CA TYR A 3 -14.24 -17.22 20.20
C TYR A 3 -15.24 -17.67 19.14
N SER A 4 -15.98 -16.75 18.53
CA SER A 4 -17.01 -17.09 17.53
C SER A 4 -16.43 -17.48 16.16
N GLY A 5 -15.12 -17.33 15.94
CA GLY A 5 -14.46 -17.65 14.68
C GLY A 5 -12.96 -17.41 14.72
N TRP A 6 -12.33 -17.64 13.59
CA TRP A 6 -10.91 -17.42 13.38
C TRP A 6 -10.59 -15.93 13.30
N SER A 7 -9.48 -15.53 13.90
CA SER A 7 -8.92 -14.18 13.72
C SER A 7 -7.52 -14.28 13.15
N PHE A 8 -7.23 -13.46 12.14
CA PHE A 8 -5.93 -13.43 11.48
C PHE A 8 -5.28 -12.06 11.61
N TRP A 9 -3.99 -12.04 11.88
CA TRP A 9 -3.11 -10.89 11.82
C TRP A 9 -2.01 -11.22 10.83
N ILE A 10 -1.87 -10.40 9.79
CA ILE A 10 -0.99 -10.65 8.66
C ILE A 10 -0.09 -9.44 8.49
N ASP A 11 1.21 -9.68 8.47
CA ASP A 11 2.20 -8.67 8.11
C ASP A 11 2.84 -9.05 6.78
N ARG A 12 2.53 -8.28 5.73
CA ARG A 12 3.08 -8.47 4.40
C ARG A 12 4.30 -7.59 4.20
N GLY A 13 5.49 -8.17 4.34
CA GLY A 13 6.76 -7.56 3.94
C GLY A 13 7.07 -7.72 2.46
N GLY A 14 8.19 -7.18 2.03
CA GLY A 14 8.68 -7.32 0.64
C GLY A 14 9.07 -8.76 0.28
N THR A 15 9.71 -9.48 1.21
CA THR A 15 10.20 -10.86 0.97
C THR A 15 9.28 -11.91 1.57
N PHE A 16 8.83 -11.72 2.79
CA PHE A 16 8.02 -12.67 3.54
C PHE A 16 6.72 -12.03 4.02
N THR A 17 5.70 -12.87 4.12
CA THR A 17 4.42 -12.57 4.76
C THR A 17 4.29 -13.44 5.99
N ASP A 18 4.23 -12.81 7.17
CA ASP A 18 4.03 -13.46 8.46
C ASP A 18 2.54 -13.46 8.80
N ILE A 19 2.04 -14.60 9.27
CA ILE A 19 0.63 -14.79 9.62
C ILE A 19 0.53 -15.35 11.03
N VAL A 20 -0.24 -14.67 11.86
CA VAL A 20 -0.66 -15.17 13.16
C VAL A 20 -2.16 -15.40 13.11
N ALA A 21 -2.60 -16.59 13.46
CA ALA A 21 -4.00 -16.94 13.48
C ALA A 21 -4.40 -17.43 14.89
N ARG A 22 -5.56 -16.98 15.36
CA ARG A 22 -6.18 -17.48 16.56
C ARG A 22 -7.40 -18.30 16.20
N ASN A 23 -7.36 -19.57 16.60
CA ASN A 23 -8.43 -20.54 16.48
C ASN A 23 -9.62 -20.17 17.42
N PRO A 24 -10.86 -20.59 17.11
CA PRO A 24 -12.00 -20.48 18.01
C PRO A 24 -11.82 -21.06 19.42
N ASP A 25 -10.95 -22.06 19.59
CA ASP A 25 -10.60 -22.63 20.91
C ASP A 25 -9.61 -21.75 21.71
N GLY A 26 -9.03 -20.71 21.07
CA GLY A 26 -8.07 -19.79 21.66
C GLY A 26 -6.62 -20.13 21.36
N SER A 27 -6.31 -21.26 20.74
CA SER A 27 -4.96 -21.62 20.33
C SER A 27 -4.44 -20.67 19.23
N ILE A 28 -3.13 -20.44 19.22
CA ILE A 28 -2.45 -19.58 18.26
C ILE A 28 -1.62 -20.43 17.32
N LEU A 29 -1.78 -20.17 16.02
CA LEU A 29 -0.96 -20.75 14.95
C LEU A 29 -0.17 -19.62 14.28
N ILE A 30 1.07 -19.93 13.91
CA ILE A 30 1.95 -18.99 13.22
C ILE A 30 2.41 -19.67 11.92
N ASP A 31 2.42 -18.92 10.85
CA ASP A 31 2.95 -19.36 9.56
C ASP A 31 3.71 -18.22 8.87
N LYS A 32 4.62 -18.59 7.99
CA LYS A 32 5.44 -17.67 7.21
C LYS A 32 5.53 -18.17 5.77
N LEU A 33 5.23 -17.28 4.81
CA LEU A 33 5.30 -17.57 3.39
C LEU A 33 6.15 -16.51 2.67
N LEU A 34 6.64 -16.84 1.47
CA LEU A 34 7.19 -15.81 0.58
C LEU A 34 6.06 -14.86 0.18
N SER A 35 6.32 -13.56 0.15
CA SER A 35 5.32 -12.56 -0.27
C SER A 35 4.96 -12.73 -1.75
N GLU A 36 5.91 -13.19 -2.57
CA GLU A 36 5.73 -13.47 -3.99
C GLU A 36 6.17 -14.89 -4.30
N ASN A 37 5.25 -15.70 -4.82
CA ASN A 37 5.49 -17.05 -5.32
C ASN A 37 4.43 -17.41 -6.35
N SER A 38 4.51 -16.78 -7.54
CA SER A 38 3.50 -16.87 -8.61
C SER A 38 3.25 -18.29 -9.13
N GLU A 39 4.22 -19.19 -8.99
CA GLU A 39 4.07 -20.62 -9.37
C GLU A 39 3.13 -21.37 -8.42
N VAL A 40 3.08 -20.98 -7.15
CA VAL A 40 2.32 -21.70 -6.12
C VAL A 40 1.01 -20.98 -5.79
N TYR A 41 1.04 -19.66 -5.61
CA TYR A 41 -0.12 -18.83 -5.26
C TYR A 41 -0.02 -17.42 -5.84
N LYS A 42 -1.18 -16.78 -6.00
CA LYS A 42 -1.27 -15.39 -6.47
C LYS A 42 -1.14 -14.37 -5.33
N ASP A 43 -1.53 -14.76 -4.12
CA ASP A 43 -1.53 -13.90 -2.94
C ASP A 43 -1.15 -14.70 -1.70
N ALA A 44 -0.10 -14.25 -0.99
CA ALA A 44 0.45 -14.94 0.16
C ALA A 44 -0.51 -14.95 1.36
N ALA A 45 -1.27 -13.87 1.58
CA ALA A 45 -2.22 -13.80 2.69
C ALA A 45 -3.35 -14.82 2.51
N ILE A 46 -3.93 -14.87 1.30
CA ILE A 46 -4.97 -15.84 0.95
C ILE A 46 -4.43 -17.28 1.06
N ALA A 47 -3.22 -17.53 0.56
CA ALA A 47 -2.59 -18.84 0.63
C ALA A 47 -2.36 -19.29 2.07
N GLY A 48 -1.88 -18.42 2.92
CA GLY A 48 -1.63 -18.72 4.33
C GLY A 48 -2.92 -18.94 5.12
N ILE A 49 -3.96 -18.14 4.90
CA ILE A 49 -5.29 -18.40 5.50
C ILE A 49 -5.80 -19.78 5.10
N LYS A 50 -5.73 -20.13 3.79
CA LYS A 50 -6.17 -21.44 3.30
C LYS A 50 -5.36 -22.58 3.93
N LYS A 51 -4.05 -22.42 4.03
CA LYS A 51 -3.15 -23.39 4.65
C LYS A 51 -3.50 -23.63 6.12
N ILE A 52 -3.69 -22.57 6.90
CA ILE A 52 -4.06 -22.66 8.33
C ILE A 52 -5.45 -23.29 8.49
N LEU A 53 -6.39 -23.01 7.62
CA LEU A 53 -7.73 -23.60 7.62
C LEU A 53 -7.77 -25.00 6.99
N ASN A 54 -6.63 -25.52 6.51
CA ASN A 54 -6.50 -26.81 5.82
C ASN A 54 -7.44 -26.95 4.61
N LEU A 55 -7.56 -25.87 3.80
CA LEU A 55 -8.37 -25.79 2.59
C LEU A 55 -7.54 -26.10 1.34
N LYS A 56 -8.17 -26.69 0.33
CA LYS A 56 -7.56 -26.88 -0.99
C LYS A 56 -7.39 -25.56 -1.72
N LYS A 57 -6.49 -25.53 -2.72
CA LYS A 57 -6.16 -24.32 -3.50
C LYS A 57 -7.40 -23.64 -4.10
N ASP A 58 -8.34 -24.42 -4.65
CA ASP A 58 -9.54 -23.93 -5.32
C ASP A 58 -10.75 -23.79 -4.39
N GLU A 59 -10.62 -24.20 -3.14
CA GLU A 59 -11.68 -24.13 -2.14
C GLU A 59 -11.88 -22.70 -1.66
N LYS A 60 -13.13 -22.27 -1.51
CA LYS A 60 -13.45 -20.93 -1.00
C LYS A 60 -13.23 -20.86 0.52
N ILE A 61 -12.72 -19.73 0.98
CA ILE A 61 -12.59 -19.46 2.40
C ILE A 61 -14.00 -19.30 3.00
N PRO A 62 -14.36 -20.07 4.04
CA PRO A 62 -15.66 -19.96 4.69
C PRO A 62 -15.72 -18.67 5.52
N VAL A 63 -16.31 -17.60 4.97
CA VAL A 63 -16.38 -16.28 5.60
C VAL A 63 -17.15 -16.28 6.91
N ASP A 64 -18.12 -17.18 7.06
CA ASP A 64 -18.88 -17.38 8.30
C ASP A 64 -18.04 -17.90 9.47
N LYS A 65 -16.89 -18.53 9.19
CA LYS A 65 -15.93 -18.99 10.20
C LYS A 65 -14.85 -17.96 10.52
N ILE A 66 -14.79 -16.84 9.79
CA ILE A 66 -13.79 -15.78 9.99
C ILE A 66 -14.40 -14.66 10.82
N LEU A 67 -13.82 -14.41 11.98
CA LEU A 67 -14.21 -13.31 12.86
C LEU A 67 -13.56 -11.99 12.41
N SER A 68 -12.27 -12.02 12.07
CA SER A 68 -11.54 -10.83 11.63
C SER A 68 -10.27 -11.17 10.86
N VAL A 69 -9.93 -10.31 9.91
CA VAL A 69 -8.63 -10.28 9.26
C VAL A 69 -8.07 -8.86 9.41
N LYS A 70 -6.89 -8.75 10.01
CA LYS A 70 -6.14 -7.49 10.13
C LYS A 70 -4.85 -7.65 9.36
N MET A 71 -4.56 -6.71 8.46
CA MET A 71 -3.37 -6.78 7.62
C MET A 71 -2.62 -5.46 7.64
N GLY A 72 -1.32 -5.55 7.89
CA GLY A 72 -0.34 -4.49 7.66
C GLY A 72 0.53 -4.83 6.45
N THR A 73 1.12 -3.82 5.85
CA THR A 73 2.09 -4.01 4.76
C THR A 73 3.13 -2.92 4.75
N THR A 74 4.37 -3.29 4.49
CA THR A 74 5.50 -2.38 4.28
C THR A 74 5.94 -2.32 2.82
N VAL A 75 5.23 -3.00 1.91
CA VAL A 75 5.60 -3.10 0.48
C VAL A 75 5.71 -1.72 -0.16
N ALA A 76 4.72 -0.85 0.03
CA ALA A 76 4.74 0.50 -0.52
C ALA A 76 5.86 1.36 0.06
N THR A 77 6.09 1.28 1.37
CA THR A 77 7.19 1.99 2.04
C THR A 77 8.54 1.54 1.51
N ASN A 78 8.75 0.23 1.35
CA ASN A 78 9.98 -0.31 0.80
C ASN A 78 10.18 0.13 -0.65
N ALA A 79 9.14 0.08 -1.49
CA ALA A 79 9.19 0.55 -2.86
C ALA A 79 9.58 2.05 -2.94
N LEU A 80 9.05 2.88 -2.06
CA LEU A 80 9.42 4.29 -1.97
C LEU A 80 10.88 4.49 -1.56
N LEU A 81 11.35 3.76 -0.55
CA LEU A 81 12.73 3.84 -0.08
C LEU A 81 13.74 3.34 -1.12
N GLU A 82 13.39 2.27 -1.84
CA GLU A 82 14.21 1.69 -2.89
C GLU A 82 14.07 2.40 -4.25
N ARG A 83 13.20 3.39 -4.34
CA ARG A 83 12.87 4.09 -5.60
C ARG A 83 12.42 3.14 -6.71
N LYS A 84 11.73 2.07 -6.33
CA LYS A 84 11.15 1.09 -7.24
C LYS A 84 9.67 1.40 -7.43
N GLY A 85 9.27 1.67 -8.65
CA GLY A 85 7.88 1.98 -9.01
C GLY A 85 7.72 2.11 -10.51
N ASP A 86 6.48 2.22 -10.94
CA ASP A 86 6.15 2.47 -12.33
C ASP A 86 6.48 3.92 -12.71
N ARG A 87 6.66 4.15 -14.01
CA ARG A 87 6.83 5.50 -14.56
C ARG A 87 5.59 6.33 -14.26
N THR A 88 5.78 7.48 -13.65
CA THR A 88 4.69 8.32 -13.16
C THR A 88 4.68 9.68 -13.85
N LEU A 89 3.52 10.10 -14.33
CA LEU A 89 3.23 11.44 -14.80
C LEU A 89 2.41 12.18 -13.74
N LEU A 90 2.83 13.38 -13.38
CA LEU A 90 2.04 14.27 -12.53
C LEU A 90 1.17 15.18 -13.40
N LEU A 91 -0.15 15.02 -13.29
CA LEU A 91 -1.11 15.98 -13.82
C LEU A 91 -1.50 16.94 -12.69
N ILE A 92 -1.35 18.23 -12.92
CA ILE A 92 -1.60 19.25 -11.90
C ILE A 92 -2.21 20.50 -12.52
N THR A 93 -2.97 21.26 -11.74
CA THR A 93 -3.54 22.53 -12.19
C THR A 93 -2.44 23.50 -12.62
N LYS A 94 -2.66 24.20 -13.73
CA LYS A 94 -1.76 25.20 -14.30
C LYS A 94 -1.31 26.22 -13.25
N GLY A 95 -0.01 26.49 -13.23
CA GLY A 95 0.65 27.36 -12.26
C GLY A 95 1.11 26.66 -10.98
N PHE A 96 0.90 25.34 -10.84
CA PHE A 96 1.31 24.55 -9.67
C PHE A 96 2.34 23.45 -9.98
N GLY A 97 2.93 23.46 -11.18
CA GLY A 97 3.87 22.42 -11.63
C GLY A 97 5.04 22.18 -10.70
N ASP A 98 5.52 23.20 -10.01
CA ASP A 98 6.62 23.11 -9.05
C ASP A 98 6.19 22.84 -7.59
N LEU A 99 4.89 22.71 -7.33
CA LEU A 99 4.34 22.64 -5.96
C LEU A 99 4.98 21.52 -5.14
N LEU A 100 5.04 20.31 -5.67
CA LEU A 100 5.63 19.15 -4.97
C LEU A 100 7.15 19.27 -4.84
N ARG A 101 7.81 19.94 -5.78
CA ARG A 101 9.25 20.18 -5.73
C ARG A 101 9.61 21.24 -4.68
N ILE A 102 8.80 22.28 -4.56
CA ILE A 102 8.95 23.33 -3.54
C ILE A 102 8.64 22.77 -2.16
N GLY A 103 7.59 21.93 -2.06
CA GLY A 103 7.15 21.32 -0.81
C GLY A 103 6.97 22.35 0.30
N TYR A 104 7.52 22.06 1.47
CA TYR A 104 7.52 22.99 2.62
C TYR A 104 8.77 23.88 2.67
N GLN A 105 9.57 23.93 1.61
CA GLN A 105 10.85 24.66 1.56
C GLN A 105 11.86 24.21 2.62
N ASN A 106 11.76 22.97 3.09
CA ASN A 106 12.70 22.42 4.05
C ASN A 106 14.07 22.28 3.42
N ARG A 107 15.08 22.78 4.11
CA ARG A 107 16.48 22.63 3.73
C ARG A 107 17.09 21.49 4.53
N PRO A 108 17.62 20.43 3.88
CA PRO A 108 18.31 19.35 4.58
C PRO A 108 19.49 19.86 5.42
N LEU A 109 20.20 20.86 4.89
CA LEU A 109 21.30 21.55 5.56
C LEU A 109 21.02 23.05 5.54
N LEU A 110 20.82 23.64 6.72
CA LEU A 110 20.34 25.02 6.86
C LEU A 110 21.29 26.06 6.25
N PHE A 111 22.60 25.83 6.33
CA PHE A 111 23.66 26.76 5.88
C PHE A 111 24.33 26.34 4.58
N ASP A 112 23.82 25.33 3.88
CA ASP A 112 24.36 24.90 2.60
C ASP A 112 23.96 25.90 1.52
N LEU A 113 24.95 26.41 0.77
CA LEU A 113 24.71 27.29 -0.38
C LEU A 113 24.19 26.52 -1.59
N ASN A 114 24.48 25.22 -1.69
CA ASN A 114 24.00 24.34 -2.74
C ASN A 114 22.87 23.45 -2.22
N ILE A 115 21.64 23.97 -2.27
CA ILE A 115 20.46 23.27 -1.75
C ILE A 115 20.16 22.07 -2.63
N LYS A 116 20.32 20.86 -2.08
CA LYS A 116 19.89 19.61 -2.71
C LYS A 116 18.45 19.30 -2.26
N LEU A 117 17.50 19.44 -3.18
CA LEU A 117 16.12 19.04 -2.93
C LEU A 117 16.01 17.51 -3.08
N PRO A 118 15.10 16.86 -2.31
CA PRO A 118 14.76 15.46 -2.52
C PRO A 118 14.28 15.23 -3.96
N ASP A 119 14.66 14.09 -4.54
CA ASP A 119 14.14 13.70 -5.84
C ASP A 119 12.64 13.45 -5.77
N VAL A 120 11.92 13.92 -6.78
CA VAL A 120 10.50 13.67 -6.94
C VAL A 120 10.25 12.23 -7.45
N LEU A 121 9.02 11.74 -7.31
CA LEU A 121 8.64 10.38 -7.72
C LEU A 121 8.11 10.31 -9.16
N TYR A 122 7.79 11.44 -9.74
CA TYR A 122 7.30 11.54 -11.12
C TYR A 122 8.43 11.90 -12.09
N GLU A 123 8.32 11.42 -13.33
CA GLU A 123 9.29 11.72 -14.40
C GLU A 123 8.95 13.02 -15.14
N GLN A 124 7.65 13.30 -15.27
CA GLN A 124 7.16 14.46 -16.01
C GLN A 124 6.00 15.13 -15.27
N VAL A 125 5.88 16.43 -15.47
CA VAL A 125 4.75 17.25 -15.01
C VAL A 125 3.99 17.73 -16.22
N PHE A 126 2.67 17.61 -16.19
CA PHE A 126 1.78 18.19 -17.16
C PHE A 126 0.77 19.09 -16.46
N GLU A 127 0.82 20.37 -16.77
CA GLU A 127 -0.10 21.35 -16.23
C GLU A 127 -1.37 21.39 -17.06
N VAL A 128 -2.52 21.25 -16.43
CA VAL A 128 -3.84 21.27 -17.07
C VAL A 128 -4.64 22.48 -16.57
N THR A 129 -5.37 23.11 -17.48
CA THR A 129 -6.41 24.07 -17.08
C THR A 129 -7.55 23.31 -16.43
N GLY A 130 -8.21 23.94 -15.50
CA GLY A 130 -9.30 23.33 -14.76
C GLY A 130 -9.18 23.59 -13.26
N ARG A 131 -10.22 24.19 -12.68
CA ARG A 131 -10.23 24.55 -11.25
C ARG A 131 -11.60 24.39 -10.64
N LEU A 132 -11.62 23.76 -9.47
CA LEU A 132 -12.82 23.68 -8.64
C LEU A 132 -12.64 24.53 -7.38
N ASP A 133 -13.73 25.10 -6.86
CA ASP A 133 -13.72 25.68 -5.52
C ASP A 133 -13.85 24.61 -4.42
N SER A 134 -13.82 25.04 -3.15
CA SER A 134 -13.94 24.14 -2.00
C SER A 134 -15.31 23.43 -1.88
N LYS A 135 -16.29 23.84 -2.66
CA LYS A 135 -17.64 23.26 -2.71
C LYS A 135 -17.86 22.39 -3.96
N GLY A 136 -16.81 22.18 -4.77
CA GLY A 136 -16.87 21.40 -6.01
C GLY A 136 -17.48 22.18 -7.20
N LYS A 137 -17.67 23.48 -7.10
CA LYS A 137 -18.13 24.31 -8.23
C LYS A 137 -16.96 24.56 -9.18
N ILE A 138 -17.21 24.42 -10.48
CA ILE A 138 -16.23 24.70 -11.52
C ILE A 138 -15.97 26.21 -11.55
N ILE A 139 -14.70 26.59 -11.38
CA ILE A 139 -14.20 27.97 -11.58
C ILE A 139 -13.65 28.10 -12.99
N ASP A 140 -12.83 27.15 -13.42
CA ASP A 140 -12.31 27.09 -14.78
C ASP A 140 -12.60 25.69 -15.35
N GLU A 141 -13.06 25.63 -16.59
CA GLU A 141 -13.29 24.35 -17.29
C GLU A 141 -11.96 23.64 -17.62
N LEU A 142 -12.02 22.32 -17.69
CA LEU A 142 -10.90 21.52 -18.16
C LEU A 142 -10.82 21.66 -19.69
N GLU A 143 -9.69 22.13 -20.21
CA GLU A 143 -9.39 22.09 -21.63
C GLU A 143 -8.91 20.70 -22.02
N GLU A 144 -9.59 20.08 -23.02
CA GLU A 144 -9.23 18.79 -23.59
C GLU A 144 -8.06 18.91 -24.60
#